data_53f837dde477be86f65758e112133e48
#
_entry.id   53f837dde477be86f65758e112133e48
#
_cell.length_a   1.000
_cell.length_b   1.000
_cell.length_c   1.000
_cell.angle_alpha   90.00
_cell.angle_beta   90.00
_cell.angle_gamma   90.00
#
_symmetry.space_group_name_H-M   'P 1'
#
loop_
_entity.id
_entity.type
_entity.pdbx_description
1 polymer ?
#
loop_
_entity_poly.entity_id
_entity_poly.type
_entity_poly.pdbx_seq_one_letter_code
_entity_poly.pdbx_strand_id
1 'polypeptide(L)'
;MLPLDHSVQNSNVVAQTKAKGESLLTRLIKLLCSVRLGVTLLVLLGLACLIGMLVMQQNVAGFDRYFAELTPSQRLVYGKLWLFNIYHAWYFNALLALLSMNIILASIDRFPKTWARFSKPSITVPLRWLREQKQTAAIEVQGTGENVSEKVAAAFRSSGWRKVQTAEKKGIRYIFGESGRWNRFGAYPVHVGLLTIFIGGFLTAQLGSTGQMPLAPGESKDLMSDTVVELDKTNEVTQRLPFRVTATDIQQKLIKKEGSITAMNTIDWITRFNITDETGTYEAMVQMNRPLDYRGYRFFQASFIPVGRARNITVNAKAADGSVQTVTIPRDGRATLADGTSVNFSEFRGNFRIGPEDPNEDTSDYPNPAAVLQVTGGDGTAQTAYAFGPQMANMPVASKPVAGYTFQLADFEKAADQHVLSIQRDPGATVV
;
A
#
# COMPACT_ATOMS: atom_id res chain seq x y z
N MET A 1 -101.91 -25.51 4.13
CA MET A 1 -101.83 -24.28 3.29
C MET A 1 -100.45 -23.75 3.38
N LEU A 2 -99.71 -23.94 2.30
CA LEU A 2 -98.38 -23.32 2.05
C LEU A 2 -98.53 -21.74 1.99
N PRO A 3 -97.48 -20.91 2.22
CA PRO A 3 -96.56 -20.68 1.17
C PRO A 3 -95.10 -20.40 1.62
N LEU A 4 -94.24 -20.80 0.71
CA LEU A 4 -93.31 -20.06 -0.13
C LEU A 4 -92.04 -19.55 0.53
N ASP A 5 -91.06 -20.29 0.19
CA ASP A 5 -89.61 -20.08 0.09
C ASP A 5 -89.23 -18.73 -0.60
N HIS A 6 -88.35 -17.95 -0.04
CA HIS A 6 -87.55 -16.95 -0.72
C HIS A 6 -86.09 -17.12 -0.36
N SER A 7 -85.42 -17.95 -1.17
CA SER A 7 -83.98 -18.03 -1.27
C SER A 7 -83.41 -16.68 -1.72
N VAL A 8 -82.72 -15.99 -0.83
CA VAL A 8 -81.84 -14.86 -1.20
C VAL A 8 -80.47 -15.44 -1.53
N GLN A 9 -80.20 -15.52 -2.82
CA GLN A 9 -78.85 -15.76 -3.35
C GLN A 9 -77.95 -14.56 -2.99
N ASN A 10 -77.07 -14.72 -2.02
CA ASN A 10 -75.92 -13.85 -1.82
C ASN A 10 -74.86 -14.23 -2.83
N SER A 11 -74.84 -13.56 -3.95
CA SER A 11 -73.76 -13.54 -4.92
C SER A 11 -72.54 -12.82 -4.29
N ASN A 12 -71.63 -13.63 -3.73
CA ASN A 12 -70.31 -13.19 -3.38
C ASN A 12 -69.51 -12.79 -4.66
N VAL A 13 -69.60 -11.54 -5.03
CA VAL A 13 -68.68 -10.90 -5.97
C VAL A 13 -67.35 -10.74 -5.25
N VAL A 14 -66.53 -11.78 -5.27
CA VAL A 14 -65.10 -11.68 -4.93
C VAL A 14 -64.48 -10.78 -6.01
N ALA A 15 -64.36 -9.49 -5.72
CA ALA A 15 -63.55 -8.59 -6.52
C ALA A 15 -62.11 -9.15 -6.54
N GLN A 16 -61.78 -9.82 -7.64
CA GLN A 16 -60.39 -10.11 -7.97
C GLN A 16 -59.65 -8.78 -8.19
N THR A 17 -59.07 -8.22 -7.14
CA THR A 17 -58.04 -7.20 -7.27
C THR A 17 -56.90 -7.79 -8.06
N LYS A 18 -56.87 -7.53 -9.38
CA LYS A 18 -55.72 -7.77 -10.25
C LYS A 18 -54.51 -7.17 -9.52
N ALA A 19 -53.63 -8.03 -9.04
CA ALA A 19 -52.31 -7.61 -8.49
C ALA A 19 -51.65 -6.80 -9.58
N LYS A 20 -51.58 -5.48 -9.40
CA LYS A 20 -50.84 -4.58 -10.26
C LYS A 20 -49.42 -5.07 -10.26
N GLY A 21 -48.92 -5.64 -11.37
CA GLY A 21 -47.58 -6.16 -11.48
C GLY A 21 -46.57 -5.14 -10.93
N GLU A 22 -45.72 -5.56 -10.01
CA GLU A 22 -44.69 -4.68 -9.46
C GLU A 22 -43.91 -4.02 -10.60
N SER A 23 -43.71 -2.73 -10.50
CA SER A 23 -42.96 -1.99 -11.53
C SER A 23 -41.52 -2.53 -11.60
N LEU A 24 -40.91 -2.48 -12.78
CA LEU A 24 -39.53 -2.92 -12.98
C LEU A 24 -38.57 -2.23 -11.99
N LEU A 25 -38.81 -0.93 -11.71
CA LEU A 25 -38.04 -0.16 -10.74
C LEU A 25 -38.16 -0.74 -9.33
N THR A 26 -39.36 -1.15 -8.89
CA THR A 26 -39.56 -1.76 -7.57
C THR A 26 -38.81 -3.10 -7.45
N ARG A 27 -38.82 -3.91 -8.53
CA ARG A 27 -38.07 -5.18 -8.57
C ARG A 27 -36.58 -4.94 -8.51
N LEU A 28 -36.06 -3.95 -9.24
CA LEU A 28 -34.65 -3.57 -9.23
C LEU A 28 -34.20 -3.12 -7.84
N ILE A 29 -34.97 -2.23 -7.18
CA ILE A 29 -34.66 -1.77 -5.82
C ILE A 29 -34.66 -2.93 -4.84
N LYS A 30 -35.64 -3.86 -4.91
CA LYS A 30 -35.68 -5.06 -4.06
C LYS A 30 -34.45 -5.94 -4.28
N LEU A 31 -34.00 -6.09 -5.53
CA LEU A 31 -32.78 -6.84 -5.85
C LEU A 31 -31.57 -6.14 -5.24
N LEU A 32 -31.42 -4.83 -5.44
CA LEU A 32 -30.32 -4.05 -4.92
C LEU A 32 -30.28 -4.00 -3.38
N CYS A 33 -31.43 -4.09 -2.68
CA CYS A 33 -31.48 -4.21 -1.22
C CYS A 33 -31.21 -5.66 -0.72
N SER A 34 -31.03 -6.62 -1.63
CA SER A 34 -30.90 -8.03 -1.26
C SER A 34 -29.54 -8.35 -0.66
N VAL A 35 -29.53 -9.04 0.50
CA VAL A 35 -28.32 -9.60 1.11
C VAL A 35 -27.62 -10.59 0.19
N ARG A 36 -28.39 -11.39 -0.54
CA ARG A 36 -27.83 -12.40 -1.45
C ARG A 36 -26.99 -11.72 -2.53
N LEU A 37 -27.50 -10.63 -3.12
CA LEU A 37 -26.74 -9.84 -4.09
C LEU A 37 -25.47 -9.29 -3.46
N GLY A 38 -25.55 -8.68 -2.26
CA GLY A 38 -24.38 -8.13 -1.57
C GLY A 38 -23.30 -9.19 -1.31
N VAL A 39 -23.68 -10.38 -0.84
CA VAL A 39 -22.74 -11.49 -0.64
C VAL A 39 -22.12 -11.93 -1.98
N THR A 40 -22.92 -12.06 -3.03
CA THR A 40 -22.41 -12.42 -4.37
C THR A 40 -21.40 -11.39 -4.88
N LEU A 41 -21.71 -10.08 -4.77
CA LEU A 41 -20.82 -9.01 -5.19
C LEU A 41 -19.52 -9.01 -4.38
N LEU A 42 -19.59 -9.24 -3.07
CA LEU A 42 -18.44 -9.36 -2.18
C LEU A 42 -17.53 -10.54 -2.58
N VAL A 43 -18.12 -11.70 -2.90
CA VAL A 43 -17.36 -12.86 -3.37
C VAL A 43 -16.68 -12.56 -4.71
N LEU A 44 -17.40 -11.95 -5.66
CA LEU A 44 -16.81 -11.56 -6.96
C LEU A 44 -15.69 -10.55 -6.80
N LEU A 45 -15.85 -9.55 -5.93
CA LEU A 45 -14.81 -8.57 -5.62
C LEU A 45 -13.59 -9.25 -4.97
N GLY A 46 -13.82 -10.17 -4.03
CA GLY A 46 -12.76 -10.97 -3.41
C GLY A 46 -11.99 -11.82 -4.41
N LEU A 47 -12.68 -12.44 -5.38
CA LEU A 47 -12.03 -13.18 -6.47
C LEU A 47 -11.21 -12.26 -7.38
N ALA A 48 -11.72 -11.07 -7.70
CA ALA A 48 -10.95 -10.08 -8.47
C ALA A 48 -9.69 -9.63 -7.73
N CYS A 49 -9.78 -9.37 -6.42
CA CYS A 49 -8.61 -9.08 -5.58
C CYS A 49 -7.61 -10.23 -5.55
N LEU A 50 -8.08 -11.48 -5.46
CA LEU A 50 -7.22 -12.67 -5.49
C LEU A 50 -6.46 -12.76 -6.83
N ILE A 51 -7.13 -12.54 -7.95
CA ILE A 51 -6.47 -12.49 -9.27
C ILE A 51 -5.41 -11.39 -9.30
N GLY A 52 -5.74 -10.19 -8.77
CA GLY A 52 -4.79 -9.07 -8.69
C GLY A 52 -3.56 -9.33 -7.81
N MET A 53 -3.65 -10.27 -6.86
CA MET A 53 -2.50 -10.73 -6.06
C MET A 53 -1.67 -11.81 -6.78
N LEU A 54 -2.29 -12.63 -7.62
CA LEU A 54 -1.61 -13.70 -8.35
C LEU A 54 -0.90 -13.20 -9.60
N VAL A 55 -1.43 -12.15 -10.25
CA VAL A 55 -0.83 -11.51 -11.42
C VAL A 55 -0.08 -10.27 -10.96
N MET A 56 1.23 -10.18 -11.28
CA MET A 56 2.02 -9.01 -10.90
C MET A 56 1.43 -7.74 -11.55
N GLN A 57 1.20 -6.72 -10.73
CA GLN A 57 0.65 -5.46 -11.19
C GLN A 57 1.73 -4.57 -11.80
N GLN A 58 1.38 -3.79 -12.82
CA GLN A 58 2.34 -2.99 -13.61
C GLN A 58 3.13 -1.96 -12.79
N ASN A 59 2.58 -1.49 -11.67
CA ASN A 59 3.19 -0.50 -10.79
C ASN A 59 4.16 -1.10 -9.73
N VAL A 60 4.39 -2.42 -9.77
CA VAL A 60 5.27 -3.12 -8.82
C VAL A 60 6.68 -3.23 -9.40
N ALA A 61 7.69 -2.98 -8.59
CA ALA A 61 9.09 -3.13 -8.99
C ALA A 61 9.40 -4.55 -9.49
N GLY A 62 10.09 -4.64 -10.63
CA GLY A 62 10.40 -5.93 -11.31
C GLY A 62 9.33 -6.38 -12.28
N PHE A 63 8.30 -5.58 -12.54
CA PHE A 63 7.25 -5.91 -13.51
C PHE A 63 7.80 -6.15 -14.91
N ASP A 64 8.76 -5.35 -15.39
CA ASP A 64 9.35 -5.48 -16.73
C ASP A 64 9.97 -6.87 -16.95
N ARG A 65 10.67 -7.38 -15.94
CA ARG A 65 11.24 -8.73 -15.98
C ARG A 65 10.13 -9.80 -16.02
N TYR A 66 9.15 -9.69 -15.13
CA TYR A 66 7.99 -10.59 -15.12
C TYR A 66 7.26 -10.58 -16.46
N PHE A 67 7.01 -9.39 -17.03
CA PHE A 67 6.35 -9.23 -18.32
C PHE A 67 7.17 -9.84 -19.46
N ALA A 68 8.50 -9.69 -19.45
CA ALA A 68 9.40 -10.27 -20.44
C ALA A 68 9.40 -11.82 -20.41
N GLU A 69 9.20 -12.44 -19.24
CA GLU A 69 9.14 -13.90 -19.08
C GLU A 69 7.81 -14.51 -19.55
N LEU A 70 6.75 -13.71 -19.72
CA LEU A 70 5.44 -14.17 -20.19
C LEU A 70 5.47 -14.51 -21.69
N THR A 71 4.70 -15.54 -22.07
CA THR A 71 4.46 -15.87 -23.47
C THR A 71 3.62 -14.78 -24.18
N PRO A 72 3.74 -14.61 -25.51
CA PRO A 72 2.92 -13.62 -26.24
C PRO A 72 1.42 -13.77 -26.02
N SER A 73 0.92 -15.00 -25.93
CA SER A 73 -0.49 -15.27 -25.66
C SER A 73 -0.92 -14.85 -24.26
N GLN A 74 -0.07 -15.07 -23.24
CA GLN A 74 -0.34 -14.61 -21.86
C GLN A 74 -0.36 -13.08 -21.80
N ARG A 75 0.62 -12.39 -22.41
CA ARG A 75 0.65 -10.92 -22.47
C ARG A 75 -0.64 -10.37 -23.06
N LEU A 76 -1.06 -10.92 -24.20
CA LEU A 76 -2.27 -10.49 -24.90
C LEU A 76 -3.54 -10.72 -24.07
N VAL A 77 -3.70 -11.91 -23.46
CA VAL A 77 -4.88 -12.25 -22.66
C VAL A 77 -4.92 -11.39 -21.39
N TYR A 78 -3.81 -11.29 -20.67
CA TYR A 78 -3.76 -10.53 -19.42
C TYR A 78 -3.94 -9.02 -19.67
N GLY A 79 -3.32 -8.49 -20.73
CA GLY A 79 -3.50 -7.09 -21.14
C GLY A 79 -4.94 -6.79 -21.55
N LYS A 80 -5.56 -7.64 -22.41
CA LYS A 80 -6.95 -7.46 -22.87
C LYS A 80 -7.95 -7.53 -21.72
N LEU A 81 -7.68 -8.33 -20.69
CA LEU A 81 -8.51 -8.46 -19.49
C LEU A 81 -8.12 -7.43 -18.40
N TRP A 82 -7.17 -6.55 -18.63
CA TRP A 82 -6.69 -5.55 -17.67
C TRP A 82 -6.14 -6.16 -16.37
N LEU A 83 -5.61 -7.39 -16.43
CA LEU A 83 -5.13 -8.09 -15.23
C LEU A 83 -3.85 -7.49 -14.66
N PHE A 84 -3.04 -6.82 -15.46
CA PHE A 84 -1.85 -6.08 -15.00
C PHE A 84 -2.18 -4.78 -14.27
N ASN A 85 -3.45 -4.32 -14.37
CA ASN A 85 -3.95 -3.13 -13.69
C ASN A 85 -5.40 -3.33 -13.25
N ILE A 86 -5.67 -4.43 -12.55
CA ILE A 86 -7.02 -4.91 -12.23
C ILE A 86 -7.80 -3.91 -11.37
N TYR A 87 -7.13 -3.20 -10.46
CA TYR A 87 -7.77 -2.23 -9.56
C TYR A 87 -8.28 -0.97 -10.28
N HIS A 88 -7.80 -0.69 -11.50
CA HIS A 88 -8.29 0.37 -12.37
C HIS A 88 -9.25 -0.16 -13.46
N ALA A 89 -9.42 -1.48 -13.58
CA ALA A 89 -10.31 -2.08 -14.55
C ALA A 89 -11.76 -1.63 -14.34
N TRP A 90 -12.47 -1.35 -15.46
CA TRP A 90 -13.85 -0.86 -15.41
C TRP A 90 -14.79 -1.81 -14.67
N TYR A 91 -14.62 -3.13 -14.82
CA TYR A 91 -15.45 -4.14 -14.15
C TYR A 91 -15.19 -4.20 -12.64
N PHE A 92 -13.94 -3.96 -12.19
CA PHE A 92 -13.60 -3.86 -10.77
C PHE A 92 -14.30 -2.66 -10.14
N ASN A 93 -14.20 -1.50 -10.78
CA ASN A 93 -14.87 -0.27 -10.34
C ASN A 93 -16.41 -0.40 -10.37
N ALA A 94 -16.96 -1.10 -11.38
CA ALA A 94 -18.39 -1.40 -11.44
C ALA A 94 -18.86 -2.30 -10.29
N LEU A 95 -18.10 -3.36 -9.96
CA LEU A 95 -18.38 -4.22 -8.80
C LEU A 95 -18.34 -3.43 -7.50
N LEU A 96 -17.34 -2.56 -7.32
CA LEU A 96 -17.20 -1.70 -6.15
C LEU A 96 -18.37 -0.72 -6.02
N ALA A 97 -18.77 -0.09 -7.11
CA ALA A 97 -19.92 0.83 -7.15
C ALA A 97 -21.25 0.11 -6.85
N LEU A 98 -21.47 -1.07 -7.46
CA LEU A 98 -22.67 -1.87 -7.20
C LEU A 98 -22.74 -2.37 -5.75
N LEU A 99 -21.61 -2.80 -5.20
CA LEU A 99 -21.54 -3.22 -3.79
C LEU A 99 -21.80 -2.03 -2.84
N SER A 100 -21.21 -0.87 -3.12
CA SER A 100 -21.47 0.37 -2.36
C SER A 100 -22.96 0.73 -2.38
N MET A 101 -23.58 0.70 -3.55
CA MET A 101 -25.01 0.97 -3.71
C MET A 101 -25.87 -0.07 -2.96
N ASN A 102 -25.52 -1.36 -3.03
CA ASN A 102 -26.20 -2.40 -2.27
C ASN A 102 -26.12 -2.15 -0.76
N ILE A 103 -24.94 -1.82 -0.23
CA ILE A 103 -24.74 -1.51 1.20
C ILE A 103 -25.61 -0.30 1.63
N ILE A 104 -25.62 0.77 0.85
CA ILE A 104 -26.42 1.98 1.14
C ILE A 104 -27.91 1.63 1.15
N LEU A 105 -28.42 1.05 0.07
CA LEU A 105 -29.85 0.76 -0.07
C LEU A 105 -30.33 -0.27 0.95
N ALA A 106 -29.57 -1.34 1.21
CA ALA A 106 -29.89 -2.32 2.23
C ALA A 106 -29.88 -1.71 3.65
N SER A 107 -28.97 -0.76 3.92
CA SER A 107 -28.91 -0.05 5.18
C SER A 107 -30.15 0.85 5.38
N ILE A 108 -30.53 1.61 4.36
CA ILE A 108 -31.72 2.48 4.39
C ILE A 108 -33.00 1.65 4.57
N ASP A 109 -33.16 0.55 3.83
CA ASP A 109 -34.36 -0.33 3.95
C ASP A 109 -34.53 -0.91 5.36
N ARG A 110 -33.42 -1.25 6.02
CA ARG A 110 -33.44 -1.95 7.33
C ARG A 110 -33.45 -0.99 8.51
N PHE A 111 -32.93 0.23 8.35
CA PHE A 111 -32.82 1.20 9.44
C PHE A 111 -34.13 1.45 10.16
N PRO A 112 -35.29 1.72 9.51
CA PRO A 112 -36.56 1.96 10.20
C PRO A 112 -36.99 0.81 11.08
N LYS A 113 -36.81 -0.43 10.62
CA LYS A 113 -37.15 -1.64 11.39
C LYS A 113 -36.24 -1.83 12.60
N THR A 114 -34.94 -1.55 12.45
CA THR A 114 -33.97 -1.60 13.51
C THR A 114 -34.23 -0.50 14.55
N TRP A 115 -34.52 0.71 14.08
CA TRP A 115 -34.89 1.85 14.92
C TRP A 115 -36.18 1.58 15.71
N ALA A 116 -37.23 1.05 15.08
CA ALA A 116 -38.48 0.70 15.74
C ALA A 116 -38.25 -0.32 16.89
N ARG A 117 -37.45 -1.34 16.64
CA ARG A 117 -37.10 -2.35 17.67
C ARG A 117 -36.20 -1.76 18.78
N PHE A 118 -35.39 -0.77 18.47
CA PHE A 118 -34.57 -0.07 19.44
C PHE A 118 -35.40 0.89 20.29
N SER A 119 -36.27 1.68 19.69
CA SER A 119 -37.07 2.71 20.36
C SER A 119 -38.25 2.13 21.14
N LYS A 120 -38.98 1.19 20.51
CA LYS A 120 -40.20 0.57 21.05
C LYS A 120 -40.13 -0.97 20.92
N PRO A 121 -39.39 -1.66 21.79
CA PRO A 121 -39.33 -3.11 21.77
C PRO A 121 -40.71 -3.70 22.09
N SER A 122 -41.09 -4.79 21.37
CA SER A 122 -42.34 -5.52 21.70
C SER A 122 -42.13 -6.32 23.00
N ILE A 123 -42.79 -5.92 24.07
CA ILE A 123 -42.71 -6.56 25.39
C ILE A 123 -43.61 -7.79 25.44
N THR A 124 -44.76 -7.76 24.76
CA THR A 124 -45.75 -8.84 24.78
C THR A 124 -45.65 -9.69 23.51
N VAL A 125 -45.44 -11.01 23.73
CA VAL A 125 -45.31 -11.99 22.62
C VAL A 125 -46.28 -13.17 22.84
N PRO A 126 -46.72 -13.91 21.79
CA PRO A 126 -47.53 -15.08 21.97
C PRO A 126 -46.83 -16.15 22.82
N LEU A 127 -47.55 -16.80 23.75
CA LEU A 127 -46.97 -17.89 24.58
C LEU A 127 -46.44 -19.05 23.76
N ARG A 128 -47.08 -19.35 22.63
CA ARG A 128 -46.58 -20.37 21.69
C ARG A 128 -45.18 -20.05 21.23
N TRP A 129 -44.93 -18.79 20.85
CA TRP A 129 -43.58 -18.30 20.41
C TRP A 129 -42.55 -18.48 21.51
N LEU A 130 -42.89 -18.16 22.78
CA LEU A 130 -41.98 -18.34 23.92
C LEU A 130 -41.61 -19.82 24.12
N ARG A 131 -42.56 -20.71 23.99
CA ARG A 131 -42.35 -22.17 24.16
C ARG A 131 -41.49 -22.77 23.05
N GLU A 132 -41.50 -22.18 21.87
CA GLU A 132 -40.73 -22.63 20.71
C GLU A 132 -39.27 -22.11 20.72
N GLN A 133 -38.88 -21.28 21.71
CA GLN A 133 -37.51 -20.78 21.80
C GLN A 133 -36.56 -21.87 22.27
N LYS A 134 -35.34 -21.89 21.75
CA LYS A 134 -34.29 -22.87 22.11
C LYS A 134 -33.92 -22.88 23.59
N GLN A 135 -34.01 -21.70 24.25
CA GLN A 135 -33.71 -21.52 25.65
C GLN A 135 -35.01 -21.12 26.36
N THR A 136 -35.82 -22.09 26.75
CA THR A 136 -37.06 -21.87 27.47
C THR A 136 -37.15 -22.84 28.65
N ALA A 137 -37.70 -22.36 29.73
CA ALA A 137 -38.04 -23.17 30.92
C ALA A 137 -39.41 -22.77 31.42
N ALA A 138 -40.14 -23.71 31.98
CA ALA A 138 -41.39 -23.49 32.67
C ALA A 138 -41.24 -24.00 34.11
N ILE A 139 -41.57 -23.12 35.05
CA ILE A 139 -41.55 -23.42 36.51
C ILE A 139 -42.87 -23.01 37.15
N GLU A 140 -43.35 -23.82 38.09
CA GLU A 140 -44.52 -23.53 38.90
C GLU A 140 -44.07 -22.82 40.18
N VAL A 141 -44.70 -21.68 40.50
CA VAL A 141 -44.39 -20.90 41.68
C VAL A 141 -45.68 -20.60 42.43
N GLN A 142 -45.62 -20.61 43.77
CA GLN A 142 -46.73 -20.25 44.65
C GLN A 142 -46.68 -18.73 44.95
N GLY A 143 -47.83 -18.06 44.91
CA GLY A 143 -47.93 -16.63 45.21
C GLY A 143 -48.91 -15.88 44.32
N THR A 144 -49.19 -14.63 44.67
CA THR A 144 -49.99 -13.77 43.82
C THR A 144 -49.17 -13.34 42.59
N GLY A 145 -49.81 -13.21 41.42
CA GLY A 145 -49.15 -12.84 40.17
C GLY A 145 -48.36 -11.55 40.27
N GLU A 146 -48.75 -10.63 41.17
CA GLU A 146 -48.04 -9.36 41.38
C GLU A 146 -46.71 -9.56 42.12
N ASN A 147 -46.76 -10.27 43.27
CA ASN A 147 -45.58 -10.56 44.08
C ASN A 147 -44.55 -11.39 43.29
N VAL A 148 -45.02 -12.38 42.50
CA VAL A 148 -44.16 -13.19 41.64
C VAL A 148 -43.51 -12.31 40.53
N SER A 149 -44.26 -11.38 39.92
CA SER A 149 -43.71 -10.52 38.85
C SER A 149 -42.67 -9.53 39.38
N GLU A 150 -42.87 -9.01 40.61
CA GLU A 150 -41.87 -8.15 41.25
C GLU A 150 -40.58 -8.89 41.59
N LYS A 151 -40.67 -10.09 42.14
CA LYS A 151 -39.50 -10.94 42.43
C LYS A 151 -38.72 -11.28 41.17
N VAL A 152 -39.42 -11.63 40.09
CA VAL A 152 -38.77 -11.92 38.79
C VAL A 152 -38.13 -10.66 38.22
N ALA A 153 -38.80 -9.50 38.29
CA ALA A 153 -38.22 -8.25 37.79
C ALA A 153 -37.00 -7.84 38.63
N ALA A 154 -37.00 -8.08 39.94
CA ALA A 154 -35.86 -7.86 40.81
C ALA A 154 -34.70 -8.80 40.49
N ALA A 155 -34.97 -10.09 40.23
CA ALA A 155 -33.98 -11.06 39.79
C ALA A 155 -33.33 -10.68 38.43
N PHE A 156 -34.10 -10.17 37.46
CA PHE A 156 -33.56 -9.65 36.22
C PHE A 156 -32.59 -8.49 36.48
N ARG A 157 -32.97 -7.52 37.36
CA ARG A 157 -32.09 -6.39 37.67
C ARG A 157 -30.80 -6.83 38.37
N SER A 158 -30.90 -7.75 39.35
CA SER A 158 -29.73 -8.29 40.07
C SER A 158 -28.79 -9.12 39.13
N SER A 159 -29.35 -9.71 38.09
CA SER A 159 -28.59 -10.47 37.05
C SER A 159 -27.97 -9.56 35.99
N GLY A 160 -27.96 -8.24 36.15
CA GLY A 160 -27.27 -7.30 35.25
C GLY A 160 -28.10 -6.81 34.05
N TRP A 161 -29.41 -7.11 34.00
CA TRP A 161 -30.27 -6.56 32.96
C TRP A 161 -30.54 -5.07 33.19
N ARG A 162 -30.02 -4.20 32.34
CA ARG A 162 -30.04 -2.76 32.57
C ARG A 162 -31.42 -2.11 32.40
N LYS A 163 -32.28 -2.69 31.54
CA LYS A 163 -33.60 -2.18 31.25
C LYS A 163 -34.62 -3.31 31.47
N VAL A 164 -35.39 -3.24 32.57
CA VAL A 164 -36.47 -4.17 32.87
C VAL A 164 -37.79 -3.46 32.73
N GLN A 165 -38.70 -3.98 31.90
CA GLN A 165 -40.03 -3.44 31.65
C GLN A 165 -41.09 -4.52 31.97
N THR A 166 -42.23 -4.10 32.47
CA THR A 166 -43.38 -4.98 32.74
C THR A 166 -44.57 -4.53 31.90
N ALA A 167 -45.33 -5.48 31.40
CA ALA A 167 -46.56 -5.22 30.68
C ALA A 167 -47.58 -6.31 30.98
N GLU A 168 -48.87 -5.97 30.92
CA GLU A 168 -49.96 -6.93 31.07
C GLU A 168 -50.81 -6.96 29.80
N LYS A 169 -51.18 -8.17 29.36
CA LYS A 169 -52.02 -8.35 28.17
C LYS A 169 -52.82 -9.65 28.34
N LYS A 170 -54.16 -9.54 28.28
CA LYS A 170 -55.07 -10.65 28.41
C LYS A 170 -54.83 -11.49 29.69
N GLY A 171 -54.63 -10.83 30.85
CA GLY A 171 -54.38 -11.49 32.13
C GLY A 171 -53.01 -12.13 32.30
N ILE A 172 -52.12 -12.00 31.31
CA ILE A 172 -50.76 -12.50 31.34
C ILE A 172 -49.83 -11.34 31.59
N ARG A 173 -48.97 -11.44 32.62
CA ARG A 173 -47.94 -10.48 32.92
C ARG A 173 -46.63 -10.86 32.24
N TYR A 174 -46.05 -9.90 31.54
CA TYR A 174 -44.77 -10.05 30.79
C TYR A 174 -43.72 -9.23 31.50
N ILE A 175 -42.54 -9.83 31.71
CA ILE A 175 -41.36 -9.16 32.21
C ILE A 175 -40.30 -9.27 31.13
N PHE A 176 -39.81 -8.12 30.68
CA PHE A 176 -38.86 -8.03 29.59
C PHE A 176 -37.57 -7.34 30.07
N GLY A 177 -36.46 -8.06 30.04
CA GLY A 177 -35.13 -7.54 30.30
C GLY A 177 -34.33 -7.38 29.01
N GLU A 178 -33.67 -6.23 28.85
CA GLU A 178 -32.84 -5.96 27.68
C GLU A 178 -31.46 -5.46 28.11
N SER A 179 -30.42 -6.02 27.49
CA SER A 179 -29.04 -5.60 27.59
C SER A 179 -28.41 -5.52 26.20
N GLY A 180 -27.43 -4.62 26.02
CA GLY A 180 -26.69 -4.52 24.77
C GLY A 180 -27.52 -4.04 23.56
N ARG A 181 -28.59 -3.24 23.77
CA ARG A 181 -29.50 -2.79 22.71
C ARG A 181 -28.81 -2.04 21.56
N TRP A 182 -27.65 -1.41 21.80
CA TRP A 182 -26.82 -0.73 20.79
C TRP A 182 -26.21 -1.70 19.79
N ASN A 183 -26.02 -2.99 20.15
CA ASN A 183 -25.47 -4.00 19.25
C ASN A 183 -26.32 -4.18 17.98
N ARG A 184 -27.60 -3.78 18.02
CA ARG A 184 -28.48 -3.77 16.84
C ARG A 184 -28.02 -2.84 15.74
N PHE A 185 -27.24 -1.83 16.10
CA PHE A 185 -26.66 -0.88 15.14
C PHE A 185 -25.25 -1.25 14.69
N GLY A 186 -24.66 -2.33 15.20
CA GLY A 186 -23.27 -2.71 14.91
C GLY A 186 -22.93 -2.84 13.42
N ALA A 187 -23.90 -3.23 12.59
CA ALA A 187 -23.70 -3.32 11.15
C ALA A 187 -23.52 -1.94 10.48
N TYR A 188 -24.15 -0.88 11.00
CA TYR A 188 -24.10 0.44 10.35
C TYR A 188 -22.73 1.11 10.40
N PRO A 189 -22.01 1.16 11.55
CA PRO A 189 -20.63 1.65 11.57
C PRO A 189 -19.71 0.87 10.65
N VAL A 190 -19.86 -0.46 10.56
CA VAL A 190 -19.09 -1.30 9.63
C VAL A 190 -19.39 -0.91 8.19
N HIS A 191 -20.66 -0.73 7.82
CA HIS A 191 -21.05 -0.29 6.48
C HIS A 191 -20.48 1.11 6.15
N VAL A 192 -20.56 2.05 7.09
CA VAL A 192 -19.97 3.39 6.90
C VAL A 192 -18.46 3.28 6.71
N GLY A 193 -17.74 2.50 7.53
CA GLY A 193 -16.31 2.29 7.37
C GLY A 193 -15.94 1.67 6.02
N LEU A 194 -16.69 0.65 5.57
CA LEU A 194 -16.47 0.05 4.25
C LEU A 194 -16.71 1.05 3.12
N LEU A 195 -17.77 1.85 3.18
CA LEU A 195 -18.05 2.87 2.18
C LEU A 195 -16.95 3.95 2.15
N THR A 196 -16.44 4.34 3.32
CA THR A 196 -15.31 5.28 3.41
C THR A 196 -14.07 4.71 2.72
N ILE A 197 -13.73 3.44 2.99
CA ILE A 197 -12.61 2.75 2.31
C ILE A 197 -12.84 2.67 0.79
N PHE A 198 -14.05 2.34 0.35
CA PHE A 198 -14.36 2.25 -1.09
C PHE A 198 -14.27 3.61 -1.79
N ILE A 199 -14.74 4.68 -1.15
CA ILE A 199 -14.60 6.04 -1.67
C ILE A 199 -13.13 6.43 -1.72
N GLY A 200 -12.35 6.18 -0.64
CA GLY A 200 -10.92 6.45 -0.62
C GLY A 200 -10.19 5.70 -1.73
N GLY A 201 -10.40 4.38 -1.84
CA GLY A 201 -9.82 3.56 -2.90
C GLY A 201 -10.19 4.04 -4.32
N PHE A 202 -11.43 4.44 -4.54
CA PHE A 202 -11.87 5.02 -5.81
C PHE A 202 -11.17 6.36 -6.11
N LEU A 203 -11.04 7.25 -5.12
CA LEU A 203 -10.32 8.51 -5.28
C LEU A 203 -8.84 8.28 -5.60
N THR A 204 -8.19 7.33 -4.92
CA THR A 204 -6.81 6.93 -5.21
C THR A 204 -6.70 6.40 -6.64
N ALA A 205 -7.60 5.52 -7.06
CA ALA A 205 -7.57 4.95 -8.41
C ALA A 205 -7.79 5.99 -9.51
N GLN A 206 -8.61 7.02 -9.29
CA GLN A 206 -8.94 8.02 -10.31
C GLN A 206 -8.02 9.26 -10.29
N LEU A 207 -7.53 9.67 -9.11
CA LEU A 207 -6.81 10.92 -8.91
C LEU A 207 -5.39 10.70 -8.36
N GLY A 208 -5.06 9.48 -8.00
CA GLY A 208 -3.73 9.10 -7.55
C GLY A 208 -2.75 9.00 -8.70
N SER A 209 -1.48 9.04 -8.38
CA SER A 209 -0.39 8.78 -9.32
C SER A 209 0.76 8.12 -8.58
N THR A 210 1.45 7.23 -9.29
CA THR A 210 2.63 6.53 -8.79
C THR A 210 3.68 6.56 -9.88
N GLY A 211 4.94 6.71 -9.49
CA GLY A 211 6.04 6.64 -10.44
C GLY A 211 7.35 6.34 -9.73
N GLN A 212 8.35 5.99 -10.52
CA GLN A 212 9.70 5.72 -10.06
C GLN A 212 10.64 6.85 -10.50
N MET A 213 11.63 7.14 -9.67
CA MET A 213 12.65 8.13 -9.93
C MET A 213 14.01 7.57 -9.54
N PRO A 214 14.79 7.01 -10.48
CA PRO A 214 16.17 6.65 -10.24
C PRO A 214 17.02 7.91 -10.10
N LEU A 215 17.88 7.96 -9.07
CA LEU A 215 18.72 9.12 -8.75
C LEU A 215 20.11 8.67 -8.33
N ALA A 216 21.13 9.22 -9.02
CA ALA A 216 22.52 9.21 -8.57
C ALA A 216 22.82 10.45 -7.71
N PRO A 217 23.82 10.43 -6.81
CA PRO A 217 24.28 11.62 -6.12
C PRO A 217 24.67 12.73 -7.10
N GLY A 218 24.21 13.96 -6.82
CA GLY A 218 24.38 15.13 -7.70
C GLY A 218 23.32 15.26 -8.79
N GLU A 219 22.52 14.22 -9.07
CA GLU A 219 21.48 14.27 -10.10
C GLU A 219 20.21 14.97 -9.60
N SER A 220 19.62 15.77 -10.52
CA SER A 220 18.39 16.52 -10.26
C SER A 220 17.30 16.15 -11.25
N LYS A 221 16.12 15.73 -10.76
CA LYS A 221 14.95 15.38 -11.58
C LYS A 221 13.66 16.04 -11.07
N ASP A 222 12.77 16.34 -11.99
CA ASP A 222 11.40 16.78 -11.74
C ASP A 222 10.36 15.90 -12.46
N LEU A 223 10.83 14.79 -13.01
CA LEU A 223 10.01 13.78 -13.70
C LEU A 223 10.08 12.46 -12.96
N MET A 224 8.94 11.82 -12.78
CA MET A 224 8.86 10.42 -12.40
C MET A 224 8.30 9.60 -13.55
N SER A 225 8.73 8.36 -13.69
CA SER A 225 8.31 7.43 -14.74
C SER A 225 7.45 6.31 -14.17
N ASP A 226 6.43 5.90 -14.92
CA ASP A 226 5.63 4.71 -14.63
C ASP A 226 5.53 3.85 -15.88
N THR A 227 5.47 2.52 -15.70
CA THR A 227 5.29 1.57 -16.79
C THR A 227 3.81 1.27 -16.95
N VAL A 228 3.24 1.61 -18.10
CA VAL A 228 1.85 1.33 -18.45
C VAL A 228 1.80 0.23 -19.51
N VAL A 229 0.98 -0.79 -19.27
CA VAL A 229 0.74 -1.86 -20.23
C VAL A 229 -0.43 -1.50 -21.13
N GLU A 230 -0.17 -1.44 -22.43
CA GLU A 230 -1.19 -1.31 -23.48
C GLU A 230 -1.27 -2.61 -24.29
N LEU A 231 -2.29 -3.43 -24.03
CA LEU A 231 -2.48 -4.77 -24.59
C LEU A 231 -1.30 -5.70 -24.29
N ASP A 232 -0.36 -5.83 -25.21
CA ASP A 232 0.80 -6.73 -25.18
C ASP A 232 2.14 -5.98 -25.15
N LYS A 233 2.11 -4.65 -24.98
CA LYS A 233 3.30 -3.77 -24.98
C LYS A 233 3.37 -2.96 -23.71
N THR A 234 4.57 -2.63 -23.30
CA THR A 234 4.84 -1.69 -22.23
C THR A 234 5.24 -0.33 -22.80
N ASN A 235 4.65 0.73 -22.26
CA ASN A 235 5.01 2.12 -22.56
C ASN A 235 5.44 2.80 -21.26
N GLU A 236 6.50 3.56 -21.32
CA GLU A 236 6.92 4.42 -20.22
C GLU A 236 6.17 5.75 -20.31
N VAL A 237 5.47 6.10 -19.24
CA VAL A 237 4.76 7.37 -19.10
C VAL A 237 5.46 8.20 -18.05
N THR A 238 5.84 9.44 -18.42
CA THR A 238 6.48 10.36 -17.49
C THR A 238 5.47 11.37 -16.96
N GLN A 239 5.54 11.65 -15.67
CA GLN A 239 4.75 12.68 -14.99
C GLN A 239 5.67 13.71 -14.34
N ARG A 240 5.38 15.01 -14.58
CA ARG A 240 6.14 16.10 -13.95
C ARG A 240 5.62 16.35 -12.53
N LEU A 241 6.57 16.48 -11.61
CA LEU A 241 6.31 16.89 -10.23
C LEU A 241 6.31 18.43 -10.10
N PRO A 242 5.57 18.99 -9.15
CA PRO A 242 5.55 20.44 -8.89
C PRO A 242 6.80 20.92 -8.12
N PHE A 243 7.82 20.09 -7.99
CA PHE A 243 9.09 20.36 -7.32
C PHE A 243 10.21 19.55 -7.99
N ARG A 244 11.44 19.94 -7.71
CA ARG A 244 12.65 19.25 -8.17
C ARG A 244 13.29 18.47 -7.03
N VAL A 245 13.74 17.27 -7.30
CA VAL A 245 14.44 16.41 -6.34
C VAL A 245 15.91 16.30 -6.78
N THR A 246 16.84 16.65 -5.91
CA THR A 246 18.29 16.56 -6.14
C THR A 246 18.90 15.61 -5.11
N ALA A 247 19.38 14.45 -5.53
CA ALA A 247 20.05 13.53 -4.62
C ALA A 247 21.40 14.11 -4.16
N THR A 248 21.63 14.16 -2.86
CA THR A 248 22.89 14.62 -2.26
C THR A 248 23.79 13.47 -1.84
N ASP A 249 23.20 12.36 -1.39
CA ASP A 249 23.96 11.19 -0.94
C ASP A 249 23.10 9.94 -0.98
N ILE A 250 23.71 8.81 -1.33
CA ILE A 250 23.12 7.47 -1.22
C ILE A 250 24.04 6.58 -0.42
N GLN A 251 23.46 5.83 0.52
CA GLN A 251 24.19 4.95 1.40
C GLN A 251 23.49 3.60 1.53
N GLN A 252 24.24 2.50 1.43
CA GLN A 252 23.79 1.16 1.73
C GLN A 252 24.51 0.63 2.96
N LYS A 253 23.73 0.20 3.96
CA LYS A 253 24.23 -0.47 5.15
C LYS A 253 24.19 -1.97 4.93
N LEU A 254 25.35 -2.56 4.69
CA LEU A 254 25.48 -3.99 4.42
C LEU A 254 25.51 -4.83 5.71
N ILE A 255 24.97 -6.06 5.64
CA ILE A 255 25.06 -7.07 6.69
C ILE A 255 26.51 -7.57 6.75
N LYS A 256 27.08 -7.91 5.58
CA LYS A 256 28.48 -8.32 5.41
C LYS A 256 29.17 -7.31 4.49
N LYS A 257 30.15 -6.57 5.04
CA LYS A 257 30.88 -5.53 4.31
C LYS A 257 31.57 -6.06 3.05
N GLU A 258 32.10 -7.28 3.13
CA GLU A 258 32.81 -7.94 2.04
C GLU A 258 31.87 -8.48 0.95
N GLY A 259 30.58 -8.68 1.27
CA GLY A 259 29.59 -9.23 0.34
C GLY A 259 29.16 -8.22 -0.73
N SER A 260 28.49 -8.75 -1.77
CA SER A 260 27.91 -7.96 -2.87
C SER A 260 26.80 -7.02 -2.37
N ILE A 261 26.54 -5.93 -3.12
CA ILE A 261 25.37 -5.09 -2.91
C ILE A 261 24.14 -5.80 -3.45
N THR A 262 23.40 -6.46 -2.59
CA THR A 262 22.13 -7.12 -2.90
C THR A 262 21.09 -6.81 -1.82
N ALA A 263 19.82 -6.97 -2.14
CA ALA A 263 18.74 -6.81 -1.16
C ALA A 263 18.92 -7.75 0.05
N MET A 264 19.45 -8.96 -0.18
CA MET A 264 19.69 -9.96 0.88
C MET A 264 20.88 -9.63 1.79
N ASN A 265 21.83 -8.81 1.31
CA ASN A 265 22.99 -8.37 2.08
C ASN A 265 22.85 -6.93 2.59
N THR A 266 21.67 -6.32 2.48
CA THR A 266 21.46 -4.93 2.88
C THR A 266 20.53 -4.87 4.09
N ILE A 267 20.97 -4.20 5.16
CA ILE A 267 20.16 -3.90 6.36
C ILE A 267 19.23 -2.72 6.06
N ASP A 268 19.78 -1.68 5.41
CA ASP A 268 19.08 -0.45 5.14
C ASP A 268 19.75 0.26 3.94
N TRP A 269 18.97 0.96 3.16
CA TRP A 269 19.47 1.88 2.16
C TRP A 269 18.84 3.26 2.37
N ILE A 270 19.68 4.28 2.35
CA ILE A 270 19.35 5.63 2.74
C ILE A 270 19.61 6.53 1.56
N THR A 271 18.62 7.30 1.15
CA THR A 271 18.76 8.37 0.16
C THR A 271 18.56 9.70 0.83
N ARG A 272 19.57 10.58 0.75
CA ARG A 272 19.48 11.99 1.14
C ARG A 272 19.32 12.81 -0.11
N PHE A 273 18.42 13.77 -0.07
CA PHE A 273 18.14 14.63 -1.21
C PHE A 273 17.57 15.97 -0.78
N ASN A 274 17.65 16.95 -1.66
CA ASN A 274 17.00 18.24 -1.51
C ASN A 274 15.74 18.26 -2.36
N ILE A 275 14.64 18.75 -1.80
CA ILE A 275 13.42 19.11 -2.54
C ILE A 275 13.42 20.60 -2.72
N THR A 276 13.38 21.07 -3.97
CA THR A 276 13.35 22.51 -4.30
C THR A 276 12.05 22.83 -5.03
N ASP A 277 11.32 23.80 -4.50
CA ASP A 277 10.12 24.36 -5.11
C ASP A 277 10.11 25.90 -5.01
N GLU A 278 8.98 26.54 -5.31
CA GLU A 278 8.77 27.98 -5.25
C GLU A 278 8.97 28.61 -3.86
N THR A 279 8.86 27.79 -2.79
CA THR A 279 8.98 28.28 -1.39
C THR A 279 10.39 28.10 -0.84
N GLY A 280 11.27 27.35 -1.51
CA GLY A 280 12.66 27.14 -1.10
C GLY A 280 13.18 25.74 -1.33
N THR A 281 14.30 25.45 -0.67
CA THR A 281 14.95 24.13 -0.70
C THR A 281 14.90 23.50 0.67
N TYR A 282 14.47 22.24 0.74
CA TYR A 282 14.30 21.45 1.96
C TYR A 282 15.16 20.20 1.90
N GLU A 283 15.97 19.98 2.94
CA GLU A 283 16.70 18.73 3.09
C GLU A 283 15.76 17.61 3.49
N ALA A 284 15.91 16.47 2.85
CA ALA A 284 15.04 15.33 3.00
C ALA A 284 15.84 14.02 3.02
N MET A 285 15.26 12.98 3.65
CA MET A 285 15.86 11.67 3.73
C MET A 285 14.77 10.61 3.71
N VAL A 286 15.01 9.56 2.94
CA VAL A 286 14.16 8.35 2.89
C VAL A 286 15.01 7.13 3.21
N GLN A 287 14.47 6.23 4.01
CA GLN A 287 15.07 4.97 4.41
C GLN A 287 14.09 3.81 4.15
N MET A 288 14.59 2.59 4.21
CA MET A 288 13.72 1.42 4.14
C MET A 288 12.68 1.46 5.28
N ASN A 289 11.40 1.31 4.93
CA ASN A 289 10.25 1.39 5.86
C ASN A 289 10.10 2.74 6.61
N ARG A 290 10.75 3.81 6.14
CA ARG A 290 10.60 5.17 6.66
C ARG A 290 10.34 6.14 5.51
N PRO A 291 9.10 6.20 5.02
CA PRO A 291 8.72 7.12 3.95
C PRO A 291 8.75 8.57 4.41
N LEU A 292 8.82 9.47 3.45
CA LEU A 292 8.71 10.92 3.64
C LEU A 292 7.44 11.42 2.96
N ASP A 293 6.67 12.24 3.66
CA ASP A 293 5.53 12.96 3.09
C ASP A 293 5.91 14.41 2.79
N TYR A 294 5.65 14.85 1.55
CA TYR A 294 5.86 16.23 1.13
C TYR A 294 4.77 16.70 0.17
N ARG A 295 4.00 17.71 0.54
CA ARG A 295 2.91 18.33 -0.26
C ARG A 295 1.96 17.33 -0.92
N GLY A 296 1.55 16.29 -0.19
CA GLY A 296 0.62 15.26 -0.66
C GLY A 296 1.27 14.19 -1.54
N TYR A 297 2.58 14.22 -1.70
CA TYR A 297 3.39 13.15 -2.28
C TYR A 297 4.11 12.39 -1.16
N ARG A 298 4.15 11.08 -1.28
CA ARG A 298 4.86 10.18 -0.38
C ARG A 298 6.00 9.52 -1.11
N PHE A 299 7.20 9.63 -0.56
CA PHE A 299 8.42 9.07 -1.10
C PHE A 299 8.79 7.79 -0.35
N PHE A 300 9.02 6.74 -1.10
CA PHE A 300 9.51 5.47 -0.58
C PHE A 300 10.86 5.11 -1.18
N GLN A 301 11.69 4.44 -0.41
CA GLN A 301 12.85 3.76 -0.94
C GLN A 301 12.40 2.45 -1.61
N ALA A 302 12.44 2.37 -2.95
CA ALA A 302 11.90 1.24 -3.70
C ALA A 302 12.95 0.19 -4.05
N SER A 303 14.02 0.60 -4.72
CA SER A 303 15.09 -0.29 -5.19
C SER A 303 16.40 0.47 -5.41
N PHE A 304 17.38 -0.19 -5.98
CA PHE A 304 18.65 0.40 -6.38
C PHE A 304 19.19 -0.27 -7.65
N ILE A 305 20.06 0.43 -8.37
CA ILE A 305 20.75 -0.08 -9.55
C ILE A 305 22.12 -0.60 -9.10
N PRO A 306 22.42 -1.91 -9.20
CA PRO A 306 23.56 -2.55 -8.57
C PRO A 306 24.87 -2.43 -9.36
N VAL A 307 25.13 -1.29 -10.00
CA VAL A 307 26.45 -1.00 -10.56
C VAL A 307 27.36 -0.60 -9.40
N GLY A 308 28.46 -1.34 -9.19
CA GLY A 308 29.34 -1.15 -8.04
C GLY A 308 30.09 0.19 -8.08
N ARG A 309 29.71 1.09 -7.17
CA ARG A 309 30.35 2.39 -6.95
C ARG A 309 30.88 2.45 -5.51
N ALA A 310 31.57 3.53 -5.18
CA ALA A 310 31.98 3.82 -3.82
C ALA A 310 31.44 5.18 -3.36
N ARG A 311 30.95 5.23 -2.10
CA ARG A 311 30.52 6.45 -1.45
C ARG A 311 31.72 7.27 -0.93
N ASN A 312 32.74 6.59 -0.41
CA ASN A 312 34.05 7.13 -0.06
C ASN A 312 35.14 6.09 -0.35
N ILE A 313 36.36 6.58 -0.49
CA ILE A 313 37.55 5.76 -0.66
C ILE A 313 38.58 6.16 0.38
N THR A 314 39.36 5.19 0.86
CA THR A 314 40.57 5.42 1.65
C THR A 314 41.77 4.99 0.82
N VAL A 315 42.66 5.93 0.54
CA VAL A 315 43.84 5.69 -0.27
C VAL A 315 45.12 5.95 0.55
N ASN A 316 46.12 5.11 0.32
CA ASN A 316 47.47 5.28 0.79
C ASN A 316 48.26 5.99 -0.32
N ALA A 317 48.69 7.22 -0.07
CA ALA A 317 49.62 7.97 -0.92
C ALA A 317 51.04 7.73 -0.43
N LYS A 318 51.86 7.03 -1.22
CA LYS A 318 53.24 6.72 -0.87
C LYS A 318 54.16 7.64 -1.68
N ALA A 319 54.97 8.46 -0.98
CA ALA A 319 55.94 9.37 -1.56
C ALA A 319 57.24 8.61 -1.97
N ALA A 320 58.13 9.27 -2.72
CA ALA A 320 59.38 8.73 -3.19
C ALA A 320 60.37 8.37 -2.05
N ASP A 321 60.27 9.08 -0.89
CA ASP A 321 61.06 8.80 0.31
C ASP A 321 60.57 7.59 1.12
N GLY A 322 59.48 6.95 0.67
CA GLY A 322 58.84 5.81 1.30
C GLY A 322 57.80 6.19 2.37
N SER A 323 57.60 7.46 2.68
CA SER A 323 56.55 7.91 3.60
C SER A 323 55.16 7.61 3.01
N VAL A 324 54.21 7.24 3.88
CA VAL A 324 52.83 6.90 3.49
C VAL A 324 51.88 7.80 4.23
N GLN A 325 51.00 8.47 3.49
CA GLN A 325 49.88 9.23 4.03
C GLN A 325 48.56 8.56 3.65
N THR A 326 47.72 8.25 4.64
CA THR A 326 46.41 7.66 4.44
C THR A 326 45.35 8.76 4.49
N VAL A 327 44.55 8.89 3.42
CA VAL A 327 43.48 9.87 3.32
C VAL A 327 42.18 9.23 2.91
N THR A 328 41.07 9.69 3.50
CA THR A 328 39.72 9.27 3.12
C THR A 328 39.04 10.39 2.34
N ILE A 329 38.52 10.08 1.15
CA ILE A 329 37.96 11.05 0.21
C ILE A 329 36.52 10.64 -0.09
N PRO A 330 35.52 11.48 0.18
CA PRO A 330 34.15 11.21 -0.21
C PRO A 330 33.97 11.31 -1.75
N ARG A 331 32.92 10.72 -2.27
CA ARG A 331 32.54 10.81 -3.69
C ARG A 331 32.51 12.28 -4.12
N ASP A 332 33.08 12.58 -5.26
CA ASP A 332 33.22 13.94 -5.81
C ASP A 332 33.92 14.93 -4.87
N GLY A 333 34.59 14.44 -3.84
CA GLY A 333 35.32 15.19 -2.86
C GLY A 333 36.83 15.24 -3.15
N ARG A 334 37.57 15.94 -2.29
CA ARG A 334 39.04 16.08 -2.35
C ARG A 334 39.68 15.95 -0.98
N ALA A 335 40.93 15.53 -0.98
CA ALA A 335 41.84 15.62 0.18
C ALA A 335 43.11 16.37 -0.21
N THR A 336 43.79 16.97 0.75
CA THR A 336 45.07 17.62 0.55
C THR A 336 46.14 16.88 1.34
N LEU A 337 47.24 16.49 0.68
CA LEU A 337 48.39 15.86 1.30
C LEU A 337 49.25 16.89 2.03
N ALA A 338 50.22 16.45 2.84
CA ALA A 338 51.00 17.31 3.70
C ALA A 338 51.87 18.34 2.94
N ASP A 339 52.25 18.07 1.69
CA ASP A 339 53.00 18.94 0.81
C ASP A 339 52.12 19.92 -0.01
N GLY A 340 50.78 19.91 0.22
CA GLY A 340 49.83 20.73 -0.50
C GLY A 340 49.24 20.08 -1.78
N THR A 341 49.70 18.90 -2.16
CA THR A 341 49.14 18.13 -3.28
C THR A 341 47.66 17.84 -3.06
N SER A 342 46.81 18.23 -4.01
CA SER A 342 45.36 17.98 -3.98
C SER A 342 45.04 16.68 -4.69
N VAL A 343 44.23 15.81 -4.03
CA VAL A 343 43.77 14.52 -4.57
C VAL A 343 42.24 14.54 -4.61
N ASN A 344 41.69 14.58 -5.81
CA ASN A 344 40.25 14.56 -6.03
C ASN A 344 39.80 13.12 -6.40
N PHE A 345 38.76 12.64 -5.79
CA PHE A 345 38.11 11.39 -6.16
C PHE A 345 37.13 11.63 -7.31
N SER A 346 37.47 11.22 -8.53
CA SER A 346 36.67 11.49 -9.72
C SER A 346 35.76 10.35 -10.13
N GLU A 347 36.21 9.08 -10.00
CA GLU A 347 35.44 7.93 -10.42
C GLU A 347 35.83 6.67 -9.62
N PHE A 348 34.87 5.75 -9.45
CA PHE A 348 35.13 4.42 -8.91
C PHE A 348 34.62 3.36 -9.86
N ARG A 349 35.42 2.33 -10.08
CA ARG A 349 35.13 1.17 -10.93
C ARG A 349 35.14 -0.09 -10.09
N GLY A 350 33.99 -0.74 -9.95
CA GLY A 350 33.86 -2.00 -9.20
C GLY A 350 34.61 -3.16 -9.87
N ASN A 351 34.74 -3.11 -11.19
CA ASN A 351 35.48 -4.09 -12.00
C ASN A 351 36.34 -3.39 -13.05
N PHE A 352 37.53 -2.94 -12.66
CA PHE A 352 38.47 -2.32 -13.59
C PHE A 352 38.96 -3.32 -14.63
N ARG A 353 38.86 -2.98 -15.90
CA ARG A 353 39.41 -3.72 -17.06
C ARG A 353 40.13 -2.77 -18.03
N ILE A 354 41.12 -3.31 -18.75
CA ILE A 354 41.75 -2.59 -19.85
C ILE A 354 40.89 -2.84 -21.08
N GLY A 355 40.18 -1.86 -21.59
CA GLY A 355 39.29 -1.94 -22.75
C GLY A 355 37.96 -1.24 -22.55
N PRO A 356 37.02 -1.36 -23.51
CA PRO A 356 35.71 -0.76 -23.38
C PRO A 356 34.94 -1.39 -22.22
N GLU A 357 34.26 -0.55 -21.43
CA GLU A 357 33.39 -0.96 -20.34
C GLU A 357 31.94 -1.06 -20.83
N ASP A 358 31.21 -2.04 -20.31
CA ASP A 358 29.75 -2.05 -20.40
C ASP A 358 29.18 -1.21 -19.23
N PRO A 359 28.56 -0.05 -19.50
CA PRO A 359 28.02 0.79 -18.44
C PRO A 359 26.87 0.14 -17.65
N ASN A 360 26.29 -0.95 -18.18
CA ASN A 360 25.21 -1.70 -17.53
C ASN A 360 25.70 -2.99 -16.83
N GLU A 361 27.03 -3.25 -16.81
CA GLU A 361 27.58 -4.40 -16.13
C GLU A 361 27.30 -4.31 -14.63
N ASP A 362 26.72 -5.36 -14.05
CA ASP A 362 26.60 -5.48 -12.59
C ASP A 362 27.98 -5.80 -11.99
N THR A 363 28.61 -4.78 -11.43
CA THR A 363 29.90 -4.88 -10.75
C THR A 363 29.79 -4.85 -9.23
N SER A 364 28.60 -5.17 -8.69
CA SER A 364 28.30 -5.13 -7.23
C SER A 364 29.11 -6.12 -6.39
N ASP A 365 29.78 -7.08 -7.02
CA ASP A 365 30.72 -8.02 -6.39
C ASP A 365 32.11 -7.42 -6.17
N TYR A 366 32.43 -6.32 -6.85
CA TYR A 366 33.73 -5.63 -6.78
C TYR A 366 34.94 -6.54 -7.02
N PRO A 367 34.99 -7.28 -8.13
CA PRO A 367 36.06 -8.24 -8.37
C PRO A 367 37.44 -7.57 -8.56
N ASN A 368 37.49 -6.39 -9.18
CA ASN A 368 38.73 -5.64 -9.43
C ASN A 368 38.52 -4.15 -9.11
N PRO A 369 38.36 -3.77 -7.82
CA PRO A 369 38.03 -2.40 -7.46
C PRO A 369 39.20 -1.43 -7.73
N ALA A 370 38.88 -0.31 -8.36
CA ALA A 370 39.83 0.77 -8.64
C ALA A 370 39.19 2.15 -8.45
N ALA A 371 39.94 3.06 -7.83
CA ALA A 371 39.58 4.46 -7.79
C ALA A 371 40.38 5.25 -8.83
N VAL A 372 39.72 6.15 -9.54
CA VAL A 372 40.33 7.10 -10.46
C VAL A 372 40.44 8.45 -9.74
N LEU A 373 41.64 8.95 -9.67
CA LEU A 373 41.99 10.17 -8.94
C LEU A 373 42.47 11.24 -9.91
N GLN A 374 42.08 12.47 -9.67
CA GLN A 374 42.70 13.67 -10.29
C GLN A 374 43.62 14.30 -9.25
N VAL A 375 44.91 14.20 -9.50
CA VAL A 375 45.98 14.70 -8.59
C VAL A 375 46.55 15.96 -9.16
N THR A 376 46.57 17.02 -8.34
CA THR A 376 47.15 18.34 -8.71
C THR A 376 48.30 18.63 -7.78
N GLY A 377 49.50 18.64 -8.32
CA GLY A 377 50.73 18.97 -7.59
C GLY A 377 50.96 20.48 -7.43
N GLY A 378 52.09 20.84 -6.85
CA GLY A 378 52.46 22.26 -6.61
C GLY A 378 52.63 23.09 -7.89
N ASP A 379 52.81 22.48 -9.04
CA ASP A 379 52.85 23.13 -10.36
C ASP A 379 51.46 23.47 -10.93
N GLY A 380 50.40 23.12 -10.23
CA GLY A 380 49.01 23.36 -10.65
C GLY A 380 48.53 22.43 -11.77
N THR A 381 49.33 21.47 -12.24
CA THR A 381 48.96 20.54 -13.30
C THR A 381 48.14 19.36 -12.75
N ALA A 382 46.94 19.17 -13.25
CA ALA A 382 46.10 18.02 -12.89
C ALA A 382 46.49 16.80 -13.75
N GLN A 383 46.77 15.68 -13.09
CA GLN A 383 47.08 14.37 -13.72
C GLN A 383 46.21 13.27 -13.18
N THR A 384 45.88 12.30 -14.04
CA THR A 384 45.10 11.15 -13.62
C THR A 384 46.00 10.10 -12.99
N ALA A 385 45.62 9.65 -11.78
CA ALA A 385 46.22 8.53 -11.09
C ALA A 385 45.15 7.42 -10.83
N TYR A 386 45.63 6.19 -10.69
CA TYR A 386 44.79 5.07 -10.37
C TYR A 386 45.20 4.45 -9.03
N ALA A 387 44.27 4.22 -8.15
CA ALA A 387 44.47 3.51 -6.90
C ALA A 387 43.76 2.14 -6.98
N PHE A 388 44.52 1.06 -7.00
CA PHE A 388 44.00 -0.30 -7.04
C PHE A 388 44.04 -0.97 -5.68
N GLY A 389 43.13 -1.94 -5.47
CA GLY A 389 43.20 -2.84 -4.32
C GLY A 389 44.45 -3.73 -4.36
N PRO A 390 44.79 -4.44 -3.24
CA PRO A 390 45.99 -5.23 -3.12
C PRO A 390 46.22 -6.26 -4.23
N GLN A 391 45.13 -6.79 -4.79
CA GLN A 391 45.17 -7.83 -5.84
C GLN A 391 45.72 -7.28 -7.18
N MET A 392 45.61 -6.00 -7.43
CA MET A 392 46.04 -5.32 -8.67
C MET A 392 47.18 -4.32 -8.42
N ALA A 393 47.80 -4.33 -7.28
CA ALA A 393 48.87 -3.39 -6.92
C ALA A 393 50.10 -3.43 -7.87
N ASN A 394 50.32 -4.56 -8.57
CA ASN A 394 51.42 -4.76 -9.52
C ASN A 394 51.09 -4.31 -10.95
N MET A 395 49.95 -3.69 -11.18
CA MET A 395 49.61 -3.14 -12.52
C MET A 395 50.59 -2.02 -12.88
N PRO A 396 51.11 -1.97 -14.11
CA PRO A 396 52.09 -0.93 -14.53
C PRO A 396 51.56 0.48 -14.33
N VAL A 397 50.23 0.68 -14.46
CA VAL A 397 49.57 1.98 -14.26
C VAL A 397 49.55 2.38 -12.80
N ALA A 398 49.49 1.42 -11.85
CA ALA A 398 49.51 1.68 -10.41
C ALA A 398 50.89 2.09 -9.89
N SER A 399 51.94 1.64 -10.56
CA SER A 399 53.33 1.89 -10.16
C SER A 399 53.87 3.22 -10.67
N LYS A 400 53.14 3.92 -11.58
CA LYS A 400 53.58 5.19 -12.15
C LYS A 400 53.35 6.32 -11.13
N PRO A 401 54.42 7.01 -10.68
CA PRO A 401 54.25 8.15 -9.78
C PRO A 401 53.52 9.32 -10.48
N VAL A 402 52.57 9.94 -9.76
CA VAL A 402 51.85 11.13 -10.17
C VAL A 402 52.04 12.20 -9.08
N ALA A 403 52.53 13.39 -9.45
CA ALA A 403 52.93 14.46 -8.51
C ALA A 403 53.81 13.95 -7.35
N GLY A 404 54.73 13.00 -7.62
CA GLY A 404 55.66 12.44 -6.62
C GLY A 404 55.08 11.31 -5.76
N TYR A 405 53.84 10.90 -5.95
CA TYR A 405 53.16 9.87 -5.17
C TYR A 405 52.68 8.66 -6.03
N THR A 406 52.72 7.49 -5.44
CA THR A 406 51.98 6.33 -5.92
C THR A 406 50.76 6.07 -5.02
N PHE A 407 49.63 5.68 -5.57
CA PHE A 407 48.38 5.56 -4.86
C PHE A 407 47.92 4.10 -4.79
N GLN A 408 47.52 3.65 -3.59
CA GLN A 408 46.95 2.32 -3.33
C GLN A 408 45.58 2.47 -2.67
N LEU A 409 44.58 1.76 -3.15
CA LEU A 409 43.26 1.69 -2.53
C LEU A 409 43.35 0.79 -1.29
N ALA A 410 43.21 1.40 -0.09
CA ALA A 410 43.27 0.70 1.18
C ALA A 410 41.90 0.18 1.63
N ASP A 411 40.84 0.99 1.44
CA ASP A 411 39.46 0.63 1.78
C ASP A 411 38.48 1.50 0.96
N PHE A 412 37.21 1.09 0.93
CA PHE A 412 36.13 1.87 0.34
C PHE A 412 34.77 1.49 0.92
N GLU A 413 33.84 2.43 0.97
CA GLU A 413 32.45 2.17 1.34
C GLU A 413 31.64 1.89 0.06
N LYS A 414 31.16 0.65 -0.06
CA LYS A 414 30.38 0.19 -1.20
C LYS A 414 29.07 0.99 -1.34
N ALA A 415 28.72 1.39 -2.54
CA ALA A 415 27.46 2.05 -2.87
C ALA A 415 26.93 1.57 -4.23
N ALA A 416 25.62 1.59 -4.38
CA ALA A 416 24.98 1.42 -5.69
C ALA A 416 25.27 2.61 -6.61
N ASP A 417 24.99 2.49 -7.89
CA ASP A 417 25.07 3.61 -8.83
C ASP A 417 23.95 4.62 -8.57
N GLN A 418 22.73 4.11 -8.48
CA GLN A 418 21.54 4.91 -8.23
C GLN A 418 20.64 4.23 -7.21
N HIS A 419 19.94 5.02 -6.40
CA HIS A 419 18.76 4.60 -5.67
C HIS A 419 17.50 4.97 -6.45
N VAL A 420 16.49 4.10 -6.38
CA VAL A 420 15.18 4.33 -7.02
C VAL A 420 14.17 4.70 -5.95
N LEU A 421 13.66 5.92 -6.02
CA LEU A 421 12.55 6.35 -5.20
C LEU A 421 11.23 6.00 -5.88
N SER A 422 10.28 5.43 -5.14
CA SER A 422 8.87 5.37 -5.56
C SER A 422 8.17 6.58 -4.97
N ILE A 423 7.54 7.37 -5.83
CA ILE A 423 6.84 8.60 -5.46
C ILE A 423 5.35 8.38 -5.74
N GLN A 424 4.54 8.54 -4.71
CA GLN A 424 3.10 8.28 -4.78
C GLN A 424 2.32 9.51 -4.35
N ARG A 425 1.27 9.84 -5.09
CA ARG A 425 0.23 10.77 -4.67
C ARG A 425 -1.04 9.99 -4.42
N ASP A 426 -1.50 9.97 -3.18
CA ASP A 426 -2.66 9.20 -2.75
C ASP A 426 -3.71 10.11 -2.07
N PRO A 427 -4.58 10.76 -2.85
CA PRO A 427 -5.63 11.63 -2.30
C PRO A 427 -6.70 10.86 -1.52
N GLY A 428 -6.87 9.58 -1.76
CA GLY A 428 -7.83 8.74 -1.05
C GLY A 428 -7.40 8.38 0.37
N ALA A 429 -6.10 8.33 0.65
CA ALA A 429 -5.58 8.06 1.99
C ALA A 429 -6.00 9.09 3.05
N THR A 430 -6.34 10.31 2.63
CA THR A 430 -6.83 11.37 3.53
C THR A 430 -8.29 11.21 3.90
N VAL A 431 -9.03 10.36 3.19
CA VAL A 431 -10.48 10.09 3.40
C VAL A 431 -10.67 8.90 4.34
N VAL A 432 -9.77 7.94 4.32
CA VAL A 432 -9.79 6.70 5.13
C VAL A 432 -9.05 6.88 6.44
#